data_0f6700c302637108683c2dccf617bb48
#
_entry.id   0f6700c302637108683c2dccf617bb48
#
_cell.length_a   1.000
_cell.length_b   1.000
_cell.length_c   1.000
_cell.angle_alpha   90.00
_cell.angle_beta   90.00
_cell.angle_gamma   90.00
#
_symmetry.space_group_name_H-M   'P 1'
#
loop_
_entity.id
_entity.type
_entity.pdbx_description
1 polymer ?
#
loop_
_entity_poly.entity_id
_entity_poly.type
_entity_poly.pdbx_seq_one_letter_code
_entity_poly.pdbx_strand_id
1 'polypeptide(L)'
;MSKFLVLIIYLIFISLGLPDSLLGSGWPVMQKEFDVDSSYAGYVSMTISAMTIISALFSAQITSRLKEKWVVIISIGLTCIGLILFSISKNYWNLFIFAVPYGLGAGSIDASMNNFVAIHYSSRVMNFLHCFYGVGSMISPNIMALALRYKTWKEGYRWTAYIQIGILVICFATLPLWKMEKEEKTEEKKENKKEEEENKKEEEENNKEDEKKEIEESNNRIVKIKVSKIGDNMKVKGTELETKEEFEKKIDRDINKEKNEKKEEKKEEENIKVVSILEAIKIKGVIFSCIAFFAYCSGEGTCFLWTSSFFDGTKEGLSDEAIASLSTTIFGGLMLGRVLSGLVSEKLGDKKLIRIGLIVEFIGIICVGIPIKTYVLAIIGYCLTSIGMGPIYPSIQHLVPLYFGKEASPTIIGLQMASAYLGTTLMPFVFGLIQSKTSMWAHPIYVGIFAILNCIFIEIEFKLCDKNKNENGNTEINTNNEVKEVKEVKE
;
A
#
# COMPACT_ATOMS: atom_id res chain seq x y z
N MET A 1 -11.51 15.26 0.01
CA MET A 1 -10.12 14.85 0.34
C MET A 1 -9.13 15.93 -0.04
N SER A 2 -8.27 16.34 0.87
CA SER A 2 -7.30 17.42 0.61
C SER A 2 -6.23 16.98 -0.38
N LYS A 3 -6.26 17.54 -1.61
CA LYS A 3 -5.22 17.34 -2.65
C LYS A 3 -3.82 17.71 -2.12
N PHE A 4 -3.77 18.55 -1.11
CA PHE A 4 -2.53 19.01 -0.50
C PHE A 4 -1.86 17.92 0.35
N LEU A 5 -2.64 17.11 1.08
CA LEU A 5 -2.08 16.00 1.86
C LEU A 5 -1.46 14.92 0.95
N VAL A 6 -2.06 14.64 -0.21
CA VAL A 6 -1.48 13.73 -1.21
C VAL A 6 -0.10 14.21 -1.66
N LEU A 7 0.07 15.52 -1.88
CA LEU A 7 1.37 16.09 -2.25
C LEU A 7 2.41 15.90 -1.13
N ILE A 8 2.01 16.08 0.13
CA ILE A 8 2.91 15.82 1.28
C ILE A 8 3.28 14.34 1.35
N ILE A 9 2.33 13.44 1.12
CA ILE A 9 2.59 11.99 1.09
C ILE A 9 3.60 11.63 -0.02
N TYR A 10 3.49 12.22 -1.20
CA TYR A 10 4.46 12.04 -2.28
C TYR A 10 5.85 12.59 -1.89
N LEU A 11 5.91 13.74 -1.22
CA LEU A 11 7.16 14.30 -0.71
C LEU A 11 7.82 13.38 0.35
N ILE A 12 7.02 12.74 1.21
CA ILE A 12 7.48 11.74 2.17
C ILE A 12 8.15 10.57 1.45
N PHE A 13 7.59 10.12 0.32
CA PHE A 13 8.17 9.00 -0.43
C PHE A 13 9.43 9.40 -1.23
N ILE A 14 9.54 10.65 -1.70
CA ILE A 14 10.84 11.17 -2.19
C ILE A 14 11.88 11.10 -1.06
N SER A 15 11.50 11.54 0.15
CA SER A 15 12.35 11.47 1.34
C SER A 15 12.78 10.03 1.67
N LEU A 16 11.92 9.05 1.49
CA LEU A 16 12.23 7.64 1.73
C LEU A 16 13.23 7.11 0.70
N GLY A 17 13.09 7.46 -0.60
CA GLY A 17 13.98 7.02 -1.66
C GLY A 17 15.36 7.69 -1.68
N LEU A 18 15.46 8.93 -1.19
CA LEU A 18 16.70 9.70 -1.22
C LEU A 18 17.91 9.00 -0.58
N PRO A 19 17.82 8.33 0.56
CA PRO A 19 18.97 7.70 1.19
C PRO A 19 19.40 6.37 0.57
N ASP A 20 18.50 5.64 -0.10
CA ASP A 20 18.68 4.22 -0.44
C ASP A 20 19.85 3.94 -1.37
N SER A 21 20.16 4.84 -2.29
CA SER A 21 21.24 4.66 -3.26
C SER A 21 22.59 5.27 -2.83
N LEU A 22 22.65 5.95 -1.68
CA LEU A 22 23.86 6.65 -1.22
C LEU A 22 25.01 5.68 -0.90
N LEU A 23 24.70 4.58 -0.20
CA LEU A 23 25.74 3.62 0.18
C LEU A 23 26.40 3.02 -1.05
N GLY A 24 25.62 2.57 -2.02
CA GLY A 24 26.15 1.98 -3.26
C GLY A 24 26.96 2.97 -4.07
N SER A 25 26.48 4.20 -4.25
CA SER A 25 27.16 5.23 -5.05
C SER A 25 28.41 5.82 -4.38
N GLY A 26 28.46 5.85 -3.03
CA GLY A 26 29.63 6.33 -2.28
C GLY A 26 30.66 5.24 -2.00
N TRP A 27 30.28 3.97 -2.05
CA TRP A 27 31.09 2.85 -1.59
C TRP A 27 32.48 2.72 -2.27
N PRO A 28 32.65 2.92 -3.57
CA PRO A 28 33.97 2.83 -4.22
C PRO A 28 35.03 3.74 -3.60
N VAL A 29 34.61 4.86 -2.99
CA VAL A 29 35.51 5.78 -2.28
C VAL A 29 35.61 5.40 -0.80
N MET A 30 34.47 5.05 -0.18
CA MET A 30 34.40 4.66 1.24
C MET A 30 35.27 3.43 1.55
N GLN A 31 35.21 2.39 0.71
CA GLN A 31 36.01 1.17 0.89
C GLN A 31 37.53 1.45 0.91
N LYS A 32 38.00 2.39 0.08
CA LYS A 32 39.40 2.79 0.03
C LYS A 32 39.81 3.57 1.28
N GLU A 33 38.91 4.46 1.78
CA GLU A 33 39.17 5.26 2.99
C GLU A 33 39.20 4.37 4.23
N PHE A 34 38.35 3.32 4.28
CA PHE A 34 38.28 2.40 5.40
C PHE A 34 39.24 1.20 5.30
N ASP A 35 39.93 1.06 4.18
CA ASP A 35 40.85 -0.06 3.87
C ASP A 35 40.15 -1.43 4.03
N VAL A 36 38.99 -1.61 3.37
CA VAL A 36 38.17 -2.82 3.39
C VAL A 36 37.84 -3.29 1.97
N ASP A 37 37.48 -4.56 1.82
CA ASP A 37 37.05 -5.14 0.56
C ASP A 37 35.71 -4.56 0.09
N SER A 38 35.46 -4.62 -1.22
CA SER A 38 34.22 -4.15 -1.82
C SER A 38 32.97 -4.87 -1.27
N SER A 39 33.07 -6.12 -0.90
CA SER A 39 32.02 -6.96 -0.31
C SER A 39 31.49 -6.43 1.04
N TYR A 40 32.27 -5.61 1.72
CA TYR A 40 31.89 -5.06 3.04
C TYR A 40 30.72 -4.08 3.00
N ALA A 41 30.38 -3.49 1.82
CA ALA A 41 29.13 -2.74 1.61
C ALA A 41 27.91 -3.61 1.92
N GLY A 42 27.98 -4.88 1.52
CA GLY A 42 26.88 -5.84 1.74
C GLY A 42 26.51 -6.02 3.21
N TYR A 43 27.51 -6.08 4.10
CA TYR A 43 27.22 -6.24 5.53
C TYR A 43 26.53 -5.01 6.13
N VAL A 44 26.92 -3.80 5.73
CA VAL A 44 26.26 -2.56 6.16
C VAL A 44 24.82 -2.52 5.61
N SER A 45 24.64 -2.84 4.33
CA SER A 45 23.32 -2.92 3.70
C SER A 45 22.42 -3.95 4.38
N MET A 46 22.96 -5.14 4.71
CA MET A 46 22.22 -6.17 5.45
C MET A 46 21.79 -5.69 6.85
N THR A 47 22.63 -4.89 7.52
CA THR A 47 22.28 -4.32 8.82
C THR A 47 21.13 -3.30 8.70
N ILE A 48 21.18 -2.42 7.69
CA ILE A 48 20.09 -1.51 7.37
C ILE A 48 18.80 -2.31 7.12
N SER A 49 18.87 -3.30 6.22
CA SER A 49 17.72 -4.15 5.86
C SER A 49 17.15 -4.91 7.07
N ALA A 50 18.00 -5.44 7.95
CA ALA A 50 17.55 -6.13 9.16
C ALA A 50 16.75 -5.18 10.09
N MET A 51 17.23 -3.98 10.30
CA MET A 51 16.52 -2.97 11.11
C MET A 51 15.23 -2.51 10.43
N THR A 52 15.23 -2.38 9.11
CA THR A 52 14.05 -2.05 8.31
C THR A 52 12.99 -3.16 8.42
N ILE A 53 13.38 -4.43 8.33
CA ILE A 53 12.48 -5.59 8.52
C ILE A 53 11.86 -5.56 9.92
N ILE A 54 12.68 -5.40 10.95
CA ILE A 54 12.20 -5.34 12.35
C ILE A 54 11.18 -4.20 12.51
N SER A 55 11.52 -3.02 12.02
CA SER A 55 10.66 -1.84 12.13
C SER A 55 9.35 -1.99 11.35
N ALA A 56 9.38 -2.58 10.16
CA ALA A 56 8.20 -2.86 9.35
C ALA A 56 7.26 -3.87 10.03
N LEU A 57 7.79 -4.94 10.61
CA LEU A 57 7.00 -5.94 11.35
C LEU A 57 6.24 -5.35 12.55
N PHE A 58 6.83 -4.39 13.23
CA PHE A 58 6.20 -3.71 14.37
C PHE A 58 5.49 -2.41 14.01
N SER A 59 5.40 -2.06 12.73
CA SER A 59 4.82 -0.78 12.27
C SER A 59 3.36 -0.62 12.70
N ALA A 60 2.56 -1.68 12.68
CA ALA A 60 1.17 -1.66 13.12
C ALA A 60 1.04 -1.27 14.59
N GLN A 61 1.86 -1.86 15.48
CA GLN A 61 1.88 -1.56 16.91
C GLN A 61 2.39 -0.13 17.19
N ILE A 62 3.39 0.31 16.41
CA ILE A 62 3.94 1.67 16.51
C ILE A 62 2.88 2.69 16.08
N THR A 63 2.22 2.45 14.94
CA THR A 63 1.20 3.35 14.38
C THR A 63 -0.05 3.42 15.25
N SER A 64 -0.49 2.31 15.83
CA SER A 64 -1.64 2.29 16.75
C SER A 64 -1.43 3.15 17.99
N ARG A 65 -0.19 3.24 18.49
CA ARG A 65 0.17 4.06 19.67
C ARG A 65 0.46 5.51 19.35
N LEU A 66 1.20 5.75 18.26
CA LEU A 66 1.74 7.08 17.93
C LEU A 66 0.90 7.84 16.90
N LYS A 67 0.03 7.16 16.15
CA LYS A 67 -0.69 7.65 14.95
C LYS A 67 0.26 7.95 13.79
N GLU A 68 -0.23 7.83 12.56
CA GLU A 68 0.57 7.92 11.31
C GLU A 68 1.45 9.16 11.23
N LYS A 69 0.90 10.32 11.58
CA LYS A 69 1.60 11.61 11.52
C LYS A 69 2.87 11.66 12.38
N TRP A 70 2.84 11.05 13.56
CA TRP A 70 4.01 11.00 14.44
C TRP A 70 5.01 9.94 14.01
N VAL A 71 4.51 8.82 13.46
CA VAL A 71 5.39 7.80 12.85
C VAL A 71 6.22 8.45 11.73
N VAL A 72 5.60 9.23 10.84
CA VAL A 72 6.31 9.96 9.77
C VAL A 72 7.40 10.88 10.35
N ILE A 73 7.06 11.74 11.32
CA ILE A 73 8.02 12.69 11.91
C ILE A 73 9.20 11.98 12.56
N ILE A 74 8.92 10.97 13.38
CA ILE A 74 9.97 10.22 14.10
C ILE A 74 10.83 9.45 13.11
N SER A 75 10.23 8.82 12.11
CA SER A 75 10.95 8.02 11.11
C SER A 75 11.87 8.87 10.25
N ILE A 76 11.40 10.01 9.71
CA ILE A 76 12.25 10.95 8.98
C ILE A 76 13.36 11.49 9.90
N GLY A 77 13.05 11.77 11.15
CA GLY A 77 14.04 12.18 12.16
C GLY A 77 15.13 11.12 12.38
N LEU A 78 14.75 9.85 12.50
CA LEU A 78 15.71 8.74 12.66
C LEU A 78 16.58 8.56 11.41
N THR A 79 16.01 8.67 10.21
CA THR A 79 16.81 8.62 8.96
C THR A 79 17.75 9.82 8.86
N CYS A 80 17.34 11.02 9.23
CA CYS A 80 18.22 12.20 9.33
C CYS A 80 19.40 11.96 10.27
N ILE A 81 19.13 11.43 11.47
CA ILE A 81 20.16 11.07 12.45
C ILE A 81 21.13 10.06 11.85
N GLY A 82 20.61 8.99 11.24
CA GLY A 82 21.43 7.98 10.55
C GLY A 82 22.37 8.62 9.51
N LEU A 83 21.84 9.44 8.60
CA LEU A 83 22.62 10.12 7.55
C LEU A 83 23.72 11.05 8.13
N ILE A 84 23.40 11.83 9.17
CA ILE A 84 24.38 12.67 9.83
C ILE A 84 25.48 11.81 10.47
N LEU A 85 25.10 10.74 11.16
CA LEU A 85 26.04 9.81 11.77
C LEU A 85 26.96 9.13 10.72
N PHE A 86 26.41 8.71 9.56
CA PHE A 86 27.23 8.23 8.44
C PHE A 86 28.24 9.31 7.99
N SER A 87 27.83 10.58 7.89
CA SER A 87 28.69 11.68 7.47
C SER A 87 29.88 11.98 8.38
N ILE A 88 29.81 11.60 9.64
CA ILE A 88 30.88 11.80 10.65
C ILE A 88 31.64 10.52 10.95
N SER A 89 31.34 9.42 10.25
CA SER A 89 32.00 8.14 10.47
C SER A 89 33.52 8.24 10.26
N LYS A 90 34.28 7.67 11.20
CA LYS A 90 35.75 7.65 11.18
C LYS A 90 36.30 6.28 10.80
N ASN A 91 35.52 5.22 11.02
CA ASN A 91 35.91 3.86 10.71
C ASN A 91 34.72 3.03 10.24
N TYR A 92 35.01 1.90 9.62
CA TYR A 92 33.99 0.99 9.05
C TYR A 92 32.96 0.53 10.09
N TRP A 93 33.38 0.16 11.29
CA TRP A 93 32.52 -0.42 12.32
C TRP A 93 31.43 0.55 12.82
N ASN A 94 31.71 1.86 12.75
CA ASN A 94 30.71 2.88 13.11
C ASN A 94 29.48 2.81 12.22
N LEU A 95 29.64 2.37 10.96
CA LEU A 95 28.53 2.28 9.99
C LEU A 95 27.44 1.31 10.47
N PHE A 96 27.81 0.23 11.17
CA PHE A 96 26.81 -0.73 11.71
C PHE A 96 25.94 -0.08 12.79
N ILE A 97 26.53 0.68 13.70
CA ILE A 97 25.79 1.36 14.75
C ILE A 97 24.88 2.43 14.13
N PHE A 98 25.40 3.14 13.14
CA PHE A 98 24.68 4.22 12.45
C PHE A 98 23.59 3.72 11.52
N ALA A 99 23.71 2.50 11.02
CA ALA A 99 22.69 1.81 10.23
C ALA A 99 21.40 1.52 11.04
N VAL A 100 21.49 1.40 12.38
CA VAL A 100 20.34 1.08 13.23
C VAL A 100 19.25 2.16 13.14
N PRO A 101 19.49 3.44 13.51
CA PRO A 101 18.45 4.46 13.41
C PRO A 101 17.97 4.66 11.97
N TYR A 102 18.86 4.55 11.00
CA TYR A 102 18.52 4.65 9.58
C TYR A 102 17.48 3.57 9.17
N GLY A 103 17.76 2.29 9.41
CA GLY A 103 16.86 1.19 9.04
C GLY A 103 15.53 1.22 9.82
N LEU A 104 15.57 1.52 11.13
CA LEU A 104 14.36 1.63 11.95
C LEU A 104 13.43 2.75 11.42
N GLY A 105 13.97 3.88 11.00
CA GLY A 105 13.19 4.95 10.39
C GLY A 105 12.57 4.52 9.05
N ALA A 106 13.35 3.92 8.16
CA ALA A 106 12.90 3.52 6.83
C ALA A 106 11.73 2.52 6.87
N GLY A 107 11.81 1.45 7.68
CA GLY A 107 10.79 0.41 7.70
C GLY A 107 9.45 0.85 8.30
N SER A 108 9.47 1.64 9.37
CA SER A 108 8.23 2.14 9.99
C SER A 108 7.46 3.08 9.09
N ILE A 109 8.14 4.00 8.41
CA ILE A 109 7.48 4.98 7.54
C ILE A 109 6.91 4.30 6.28
N ASP A 110 7.66 3.36 5.70
CA ASP A 110 7.24 2.65 4.51
C ASP A 110 5.97 1.82 4.77
N ALA A 111 5.98 0.94 5.76
CA ALA A 111 4.82 0.12 6.09
C ALA A 111 3.61 0.96 6.53
N SER A 112 3.80 1.99 7.35
CA SER A 112 2.73 2.84 7.86
C SER A 112 2.08 3.66 6.76
N MET A 113 2.86 4.25 5.85
CA MET A 113 2.33 5.08 4.76
C MET A 113 1.68 4.25 3.66
N ASN A 114 2.24 3.09 3.31
CA ASN A 114 1.59 2.16 2.39
C ASN A 114 0.22 1.73 2.91
N ASN A 115 0.12 1.38 4.20
CA ASN A 115 -1.17 1.07 4.82
C ASN A 115 -2.13 2.27 4.81
N PHE A 116 -1.66 3.45 5.17
CA PHE A 116 -2.48 4.65 5.17
C PHE A 116 -3.05 4.95 3.77
N VAL A 117 -2.22 4.88 2.73
CA VAL A 117 -2.65 5.11 1.35
C VAL A 117 -3.56 3.99 0.86
N ALA A 118 -3.29 2.72 1.20
CA ALA A 118 -4.14 1.59 0.81
C ALA A 118 -5.57 1.70 1.36
N ILE A 119 -5.72 2.23 2.60
CA ILE A 119 -7.03 2.37 3.25
C ILE A 119 -7.79 3.61 2.77
N HIS A 120 -7.07 4.70 2.47
CA HIS A 120 -7.69 6.02 2.34
C HIS A 120 -7.71 6.57 0.91
N TYR A 121 -6.91 6.00 0.00
CA TYR A 121 -6.74 6.52 -1.36
C TYR A 121 -6.92 5.44 -2.42
N SER A 122 -7.02 5.85 -3.68
CA SER A 122 -7.17 4.94 -4.80
C SER A 122 -5.84 4.31 -5.22
N SER A 123 -5.92 3.22 -5.98
CA SER A 123 -4.78 2.57 -6.63
C SER A 123 -3.93 3.54 -7.46
N ARG A 124 -4.54 4.58 -8.04
CA ARG A 124 -3.81 5.65 -8.74
C ARG A 124 -2.80 6.33 -7.81
N VAL A 125 -3.24 6.76 -6.62
CA VAL A 125 -2.38 7.44 -5.64
C VAL A 125 -1.26 6.51 -5.19
N MET A 126 -1.56 5.22 -4.97
CA MET A 126 -0.56 4.21 -4.59
C MET A 126 0.52 4.04 -5.67
N ASN A 127 0.14 3.96 -6.94
CA ASN A 127 1.10 3.86 -8.05
C ASN A 127 2.00 5.10 -8.15
N PHE A 128 1.44 6.30 -8.04
CA PHE A 128 2.24 7.53 -8.04
C PHE A 128 3.11 7.67 -6.80
N LEU A 129 2.68 7.20 -5.64
CA LEU A 129 3.48 7.14 -4.42
C LEU A 129 4.83 6.45 -4.67
N HIS A 130 4.78 5.25 -5.24
CA HIS A 130 5.98 4.49 -5.55
C HIS A 130 6.78 5.07 -6.73
N CYS A 131 6.14 5.83 -7.62
CA CYS A 131 6.85 6.62 -8.62
C CYS A 131 7.71 7.71 -7.96
N PHE A 132 7.18 8.44 -6.99
CA PHE A 132 7.90 9.48 -6.26
C PHE A 132 9.05 8.92 -5.38
N TYR A 133 8.88 7.72 -4.82
CA TYR A 133 10.00 6.99 -4.22
C TYR A 133 11.14 6.77 -5.22
N GLY A 134 10.81 6.32 -6.44
CA GLY A 134 11.79 6.14 -7.51
C GLY A 134 12.51 7.45 -7.90
N VAL A 135 11.79 8.58 -7.90
CA VAL A 135 12.42 9.91 -8.10
C VAL A 135 13.46 10.20 -7.03
N GLY A 136 13.15 9.94 -5.75
CA GLY A 136 14.12 10.09 -4.66
C GLY A 136 15.37 9.24 -4.87
N SER A 137 15.19 7.96 -5.19
CA SER A 137 16.28 7.00 -5.42
C SER A 137 17.16 7.37 -6.62
N MET A 138 16.59 8.02 -7.66
CA MET A 138 17.35 8.51 -8.82
C MET A 138 18.14 9.79 -8.54
N ILE A 139 17.65 10.66 -7.66
CA ILE A 139 18.34 11.91 -7.30
C ILE A 139 19.58 11.63 -6.44
N SER A 140 19.52 10.67 -5.58
CA SER A 140 20.53 10.34 -4.58
C SER A 140 21.94 10.09 -5.14
N PRO A 141 22.14 9.25 -6.18
CA PRO A 141 23.48 9.05 -6.76
C PRO A 141 24.06 10.33 -7.35
N ASN A 142 23.22 11.22 -7.88
CA ASN A 142 23.68 12.50 -8.43
C ASN A 142 24.16 13.46 -7.32
N ILE A 143 23.52 13.45 -6.16
CA ILE A 143 23.98 14.19 -4.98
C ILE A 143 25.35 13.65 -4.55
N MET A 144 25.51 12.32 -4.49
CA MET A 144 26.78 11.69 -4.12
C MET A 144 27.88 12.00 -5.16
N ALA A 145 27.58 11.88 -6.45
CA ALA A 145 28.54 12.22 -7.52
C ALA A 145 29.01 13.67 -7.44
N LEU A 146 28.07 14.60 -7.19
CA LEU A 146 28.39 16.02 -7.01
C LEU A 146 29.26 16.24 -5.77
N ALA A 147 28.95 15.56 -4.67
CA ALA A 147 29.73 15.66 -3.43
C ALA A 147 31.15 15.10 -3.61
N LEU A 148 31.30 13.98 -4.31
CA LEU A 148 32.61 13.39 -4.62
C LEU A 148 33.44 14.28 -5.55
N ARG A 149 32.80 14.98 -6.49
CA ARG A 149 33.49 15.91 -7.40
C ARG A 149 34.07 17.11 -6.67
N TYR A 150 33.39 17.65 -5.68
CA TYR A 150 33.80 18.92 -5.06
C TYR A 150 34.40 18.74 -3.66
N LYS A 151 34.14 17.62 -2.98
CA LYS A 151 34.60 17.39 -1.60
C LYS A 151 34.84 15.92 -1.31
N THR A 152 33.93 15.29 -0.52
CA THR A 152 34.06 13.91 -0.04
C THR A 152 32.68 13.20 -0.02
N TRP A 153 32.68 11.87 0.08
CA TRP A 153 31.45 11.08 0.25
C TRP A 153 30.66 11.49 1.53
N LYS A 154 31.34 11.97 2.57
CA LYS A 154 30.71 12.47 3.80
C LYS A 154 29.78 13.64 3.54
N GLU A 155 30.15 14.51 2.61
CA GLU A 155 29.29 15.62 2.19
C GLU A 155 28.03 15.15 1.44
N GLY A 156 28.11 14.07 0.68
CA GLY A 156 26.94 13.46 0.04
C GLY A 156 25.86 13.06 1.06
N TYR A 157 26.27 12.38 2.12
CA TYR A 157 25.35 12.06 3.24
C TYR A 157 24.86 13.33 3.94
N ARG A 158 25.71 14.32 4.14
CA ARG A 158 25.36 15.56 4.82
C ARG A 158 24.36 16.40 4.03
N TRP A 159 24.56 16.54 2.72
CA TRP A 159 23.63 17.27 1.85
C TRP A 159 22.27 16.56 1.77
N THR A 160 22.25 15.25 1.67
CA THR A 160 21.01 14.48 1.72
C THR A 160 20.31 14.64 3.07
N ALA A 161 21.06 14.65 4.19
CA ALA A 161 20.49 14.92 5.52
C ALA A 161 19.85 16.31 5.60
N TYR A 162 20.46 17.33 5.01
CA TYR A 162 19.90 18.70 4.99
C TYR A 162 18.59 18.76 4.18
N ILE A 163 18.51 18.04 3.05
CA ILE A 163 17.26 17.92 2.28
C ILE A 163 16.20 17.23 3.12
N GLN A 164 16.55 16.13 3.80
CA GLN A 164 15.65 15.39 4.70
C GLN A 164 15.16 16.26 5.86
N ILE A 165 16.03 17.08 6.47
CA ILE A 165 15.64 18.02 7.52
C ILE A 165 14.65 19.06 6.95
N GLY A 166 14.87 19.57 5.75
CA GLY A 166 13.91 20.45 5.08
C GLY A 166 12.54 19.79 4.90
N ILE A 167 12.50 18.53 4.46
CA ILE A 167 11.25 17.77 4.33
C ILE A 167 10.61 17.52 5.72
N LEU A 168 11.41 17.20 6.73
CA LEU A 168 10.93 17.03 8.11
C LEU A 168 10.24 18.31 8.63
N VAL A 169 10.82 19.48 8.38
CA VAL A 169 10.22 20.77 8.76
C VAL A 169 8.89 20.99 8.03
N ILE A 170 8.81 20.68 6.74
CA ILE A 170 7.56 20.76 5.97
C ILE A 170 6.52 19.80 6.55
N CYS A 171 6.89 18.54 6.82
CA CYS A 171 5.98 17.55 7.44
C CYS A 171 5.50 18.01 8.82
N PHE A 172 6.37 18.62 9.61
CA PHE A 172 5.99 19.15 10.92
C PHE A 172 5.02 20.35 10.80
N ALA A 173 5.28 21.26 9.88
CA ALA A 173 4.40 22.41 9.62
C ALA A 173 3.03 21.99 9.10
N THR A 174 2.95 20.86 8.43
CA THR A 174 1.70 20.33 7.83
C THR A 174 0.92 19.36 8.75
N LEU A 175 1.38 19.13 9.99
CA LEU A 175 0.67 18.29 10.98
C LEU A 175 -0.83 18.63 11.16
N PRO A 176 -1.27 19.91 11.12
CA PRO A 176 -2.68 20.23 11.23
C PRO A 176 -3.55 19.63 10.10
N LEU A 177 -3.00 19.44 8.89
CA LEU A 177 -3.74 18.89 7.75
C LEU A 177 -4.22 17.45 7.99
N TRP A 178 -3.49 16.67 8.78
CA TRP A 178 -3.88 15.30 9.16
C TRP A 178 -5.11 15.26 10.08
N LYS A 179 -5.43 16.38 10.74
CA LYS A 179 -6.64 16.54 11.56
C LYS A 179 -7.86 16.87 10.72
N MET A 180 -7.71 17.79 9.78
CA MET A 180 -8.81 18.25 8.92
C MET A 180 -9.38 17.12 8.06
N GLU A 181 -8.52 16.22 7.57
CA GLU A 181 -8.97 15.07 6.78
C GLU A 181 -9.82 14.07 7.59
N LYS A 182 -9.56 13.95 8.90
CA LYS A 182 -10.39 13.13 9.80
C LYS A 182 -11.78 13.74 10.00
N GLU A 183 -11.87 15.03 10.10
CA GLU A 183 -13.11 15.78 10.27
C GLU A 183 -13.97 15.75 8.99
N GLU A 184 -13.38 16.02 7.82
CA GLU A 184 -14.07 15.92 6.51
C GLU A 184 -14.65 14.52 6.27
N LYS A 185 -13.88 13.45 6.54
CA LYS A 185 -14.36 12.08 6.36
C LYS A 185 -15.46 11.68 7.34
N THR A 186 -15.47 12.26 8.52
CA THR A 186 -16.52 12.05 9.51
C THR A 186 -17.82 12.73 9.06
N GLU A 187 -17.71 13.91 8.43
CA GLU A 187 -18.86 14.63 7.87
C GLU A 187 -19.41 13.94 6.61
N GLU A 188 -18.55 13.55 5.65
CA GLU A 188 -18.96 12.76 4.47
C GLU A 188 -19.67 11.44 4.84
N LYS A 189 -19.16 10.73 5.86
CA LYS A 189 -19.82 9.51 6.34
C LYS A 189 -21.16 9.77 6.99
N LYS A 190 -21.34 10.92 7.66
CA LYS A 190 -22.63 11.32 8.24
C LYS A 190 -23.63 11.71 7.18
N GLU A 191 -23.18 12.40 6.12
CA GLU A 191 -24.03 12.76 4.98
C GLU A 191 -24.48 11.51 4.23
N ASN A 192 -23.55 10.61 3.87
CA ASN A 192 -23.89 9.35 3.19
C ASN A 192 -24.82 8.47 4.03
N LYS A 193 -24.64 8.44 5.36
CA LYS A 193 -25.52 7.68 6.24
C LYS A 193 -26.93 8.28 6.36
N LYS A 194 -27.02 9.61 6.29
CA LYS A 194 -28.30 10.31 6.20
C LYS A 194 -29.01 10.05 4.88
N GLU A 195 -28.31 10.11 3.76
CA GLU A 195 -28.85 9.77 2.44
C GLU A 195 -29.31 8.30 2.37
N GLU A 196 -28.57 7.37 2.97
CA GLU A 196 -29.00 5.96 3.06
C GLU A 196 -30.25 5.78 3.96
N GLU A 197 -30.35 6.54 5.04
CA GLU A 197 -31.53 6.52 5.92
C GLU A 197 -32.74 7.22 5.27
N GLU A 198 -32.55 8.27 4.51
CA GLU A 198 -33.59 8.93 3.72
C GLU A 198 -34.11 8.02 2.59
N ASN A 199 -33.19 7.41 1.83
CA ASN A 199 -33.55 6.46 0.77
C ASN A 199 -34.31 5.23 1.32
N LYS A 200 -33.92 4.72 2.49
CA LYS A 200 -34.66 3.64 3.16
C LYS A 200 -36.07 4.06 3.62
N LYS A 201 -36.22 5.31 4.07
CA LYS A 201 -37.55 5.84 4.42
C LYS A 201 -38.44 6.04 3.20
N GLU A 202 -37.88 6.51 2.09
CA GLU A 202 -38.61 6.63 0.82
C GLU A 202 -39.01 5.25 0.26
N GLU A 203 -38.13 4.24 0.38
CA GLU A 203 -38.48 2.85 0.03
C GLU A 203 -39.59 2.27 0.93
N GLU A 204 -39.54 2.54 2.25
CA GLU A 204 -40.58 2.12 3.19
C GLU A 204 -41.94 2.86 2.98
N GLU A 205 -41.91 4.16 2.60
CA GLU A 205 -43.12 4.91 2.25
C GLU A 205 -43.72 4.45 0.92
N ASN A 206 -42.88 4.19 -0.10
CA ASN A 206 -43.34 3.65 -1.39
C ASN A 206 -43.94 2.25 -1.22
N ASN A 207 -43.34 1.38 -0.42
CA ASN A 207 -43.91 0.05 -0.09
C ASN A 207 -45.24 0.15 0.64
N LYS A 208 -45.40 1.10 1.57
CA LYS A 208 -46.67 1.35 2.27
C LYS A 208 -47.77 1.95 1.36
N GLU A 209 -47.40 2.75 0.35
CA GLU A 209 -48.33 3.22 -0.65
C GLU A 209 -48.79 2.12 -1.61
N ASP A 210 -47.88 1.20 -1.97
CA ASP A 210 -48.23 0.06 -2.83
C ASP A 210 -49.05 -0.98 -2.08
N GLU A 211 -48.77 -1.25 -0.79
CA GLU A 211 -49.65 -2.04 0.08
C GLU A 211 -51.06 -1.41 0.25
N LYS A 212 -51.12 -0.05 0.40
CA LYS A 212 -52.44 0.62 0.46
C LYS A 212 -53.21 0.50 -0.84
N LYS A 213 -52.55 0.56 -2.01
CA LYS A 213 -53.18 0.36 -3.32
C LYS A 213 -53.67 -1.06 -3.50
N GLU A 214 -52.89 -2.08 -3.08
CA GLU A 214 -53.32 -3.47 -3.10
C GLU A 214 -54.51 -3.74 -2.16
N ILE A 215 -54.52 -3.12 -0.97
CA ILE A 215 -55.65 -3.19 0.00
C ILE A 215 -56.87 -2.48 -0.57
N GLU A 216 -56.72 -1.34 -1.24
CA GLU A 216 -57.82 -0.63 -1.88
C GLU A 216 -58.36 -1.39 -3.10
N GLU A 217 -57.56 -2.01 -3.91
CA GLU A 217 -57.97 -2.93 -4.99
C GLU A 217 -58.68 -4.18 -4.45
N SER A 218 -58.17 -4.75 -3.37
CA SER A 218 -58.76 -5.88 -2.68
C SER A 218 -60.12 -5.53 -2.06
N ASN A 219 -60.21 -4.37 -1.37
CA ASN A 219 -61.45 -3.87 -0.82
C ASN A 219 -62.47 -3.49 -1.91
N ASN A 220 -62.08 -2.92 -3.05
CA ASN A 220 -62.95 -2.68 -4.17
C ASN A 220 -63.49 -3.97 -4.84
N ARG A 221 -62.73 -5.06 -4.80
CA ARG A 221 -63.18 -6.41 -5.19
C ARG A 221 -64.18 -6.97 -4.16
N ILE A 222 -63.98 -6.73 -2.87
CA ILE A 222 -64.86 -7.19 -1.79
C ILE A 222 -66.14 -6.33 -1.73
N VAL A 223 -66.07 -5.02 -1.96
CA VAL A 223 -67.22 -4.13 -2.01
C VAL A 223 -68.16 -4.44 -3.19
N LYS A 224 -67.63 -4.88 -4.37
CA LYS A 224 -68.47 -5.38 -5.47
C LYS A 224 -69.24 -6.66 -5.11
N ILE A 225 -68.88 -7.38 -4.08
CA ILE A 225 -69.56 -8.60 -3.59
C ILE A 225 -70.50 -8.31 -2.45
N LYS A 226 -70.35 -7.19 -1.69
CA LYS A 226 -71.09 -6.89 -0.47
C LYS A 226 -72.05 -5.67 -0.53
N VAL A 227 -72.22 -4.97 -1.65
CA VAL A 227 -73.17 -3.85 -1.81
C VAL A 227 -74.65 -4.29 -1.90
N SER A 228 -74.95 -5.51 -1.46
CA SER A 228 -76.35 -5.97 -1.35
C SER A 228 -76.87 -6.03 0.08
N LYS A 229 -76.15 -5.57 1.11
CA LYS A 229 -76.75 -5.56 2.48
C LYS A 229 -76.06 -4.55 3.41
N ILE A 230 -76.96 -3.62 3.93
CA ILE A 230 -76.93 -2.94 5.22
C ILE A 230 -76.23 -1.56 5.26
N GLY A 231 -77.06 -0.59 5.72
CA GLY A 231 -76.76 0.77 6.00
C GLY A 231 -76.29 1.05 7.44
N ASP A 232 -75.97 2.28 7.63
CA ASP A 232 -75.91 3.08 8.88
C ASP A 232 -74.74 2.96 9.86
N ASN A 233 -74.21 4.16 10.13
CA ASN A 233 -73.48 4.63 11.31
C ASN A 233 -71.99 4.34 11.43
N MET A 234 -71.16 5.42 11.26
CA MET A 234 -70.11 5.67 12.26
C MET A 234 -69.52 7.06 12.28
N LYS A 235 -69.25 7.47 13.50
CA LYS A 235 -68.65 8.76 13.94
C LYS A 235 -67.16 8.87 13.66
N VAL A 236 -66.71 10.05 13.31
CA VAL A 236 -65.28 10.47 13.22
C VAL A 236 -64.75 10.81 14.61
N LYS A 237 -63.57 10.30 14.96
CA LYS A 237 -62.75 10.72 16.12
C LYS A 237 -61.48 11.44 15.64
N GLY A 238 -61.17 12.53 16.35
CA GLY A 238 -60.21 13.53 15.94
C GLY A 238 -58.75 13.21 16.14
N THR A 239 -57.95 13.94 15.43
CA THR A 239 -56.48 13.99 15.46
C THR A 239 -56.01 14.73 16.72
N GLU A 240 -55.11 14.10 17.49
CA GLU A 240 -54.41 14.74 18.61
C GLU A 240 -53.20 15.53 18.09
N LEU A 241 -53.08 16.79 18.56
CA LEU A 241 -51.89 17.64 18.36
C LEU A 241 -50.81 17.22 19.36
N GLU A 242 -49.59 16.97 18.85
CA GLU A 242 -48.38 16.77 19.66
C GLU A 242 -48.09 18.05 20.48
N THR A 243 -47.88 17.87 21.80
CA THR A 243 -47.58 18.98 22.70
C THR A 243 -46.10 19.37 22.68
N LYS A 244 -45.85 20.67 22.95
CA LYS A 244 -44.51 21.28 22.94
C LYS A 244 -43.52 20.53 23.83
N GLU A 245 -43.93 19.87 24.87
CA GLU A 245 -43.14 19.05 25.77
C GLU A 245 -42.62 17.75 25.13
N GLU A 246 -43.35 17.16 24.20
CA GLU A 246 -42.90 15.96 23.48
C GLU A 246 -41.80 16.31 22.46
N PHE A 247 -41.90 17.49 21.84
CA PHE A 247 -40.89 17.99 20.92
C PHE A 247 -39.56 18.32 21.63
N GLU A 248 -39.56 18.95 22.80
CA GLU A 248 -38.40 19.21 23.64
C GLU A 248 -37.75 17.92 24.15
N LYS A 249 -38.54 16.92 24.57
CA LYS A 249 -38.04 15.60 24.95
C LYS A 249 -37.42 14.81 23.79
N LYS A 250 -37.87 15.06 22.57
CA LYS A 250 -37.32 14.43 21.36
C LYS A 250 -35.95 15.06 21.03
N ILE A 251 -35.81 16.38 21.10
CA ILE A 251 -34.55 17.11 20.92
C ILE A 251 -33.51 16.68 21.98
N ASP A 252 -33.88 16.56 23.25
CA ASP A 252 -32.95 16.13 24.32
C ASP A 252 -32.52 14.66 24.17
N ARG A 253 -33.37 13.78 23.63
CA ARG A 253 -33.00 12.41 23.29
C ARG A 253 -32.00 12.36 22.14
N ASP A 254 -32.20 13.16 21.09
CA ASP A 254 -31.33 13.21 19.92
C ASP A 254 -29.96 13.80 20.28
N ILE A 255 -29.89 14.86 21.11
CA ILE A 255 -28.65 15.42 21.63
C ILE A 255 -27.88 14.42 22.51
N ASN A 256 -28.59 13.66 23.37
CA ASN A 256 -27.96 12.65 24.21
C ASN A 256 -27.52 11.41 23.41
N LYS A 257 -28.24 11.05 22.36
CA LYS A 257 -27.88 9.98 21.42
C LYS A 257 -26.61 10.36 20.65
N GLU A 258 -26.52 11.60 20.14
CA GLU A 258 -25.34 12.12 19.46
C GLU A 258 -24.10 12.22 20.37
N LYS A 259 -24.28 12.57 21.66
CA LYS A 259 -23.20 12.58 22.66
C LYS A 259 -22.73 11.17 23.04
N ASN A 260 -23.63 10.19 23.07
CA ASN A 260 -23.28 8.81 23.35
C ASN A 260 -22.61 8.14 22.14
N GLU A 261 -23.09 8.39 20.92
CA GLU A 261 -22.45 7.94 19.69
C GLU A 261 -21.03 8.51 19.56
N LYS A 262 -20.83 9.79 19.85
CA LYS A 262 -19.47 10.41 19.89
C LYS A 262 -18.57 9.85 20.98
N LYS A 263 -19.14 9.34 22.08
CA LYS A 263 -18.38 8.65 23.14
C LYS A 263 -18.07 7.20 22.79
N GLU A 264 -18.96 6.53 22.09
CA GLU A 264 -18.76 5.17 21.58
C GLU A 264 -17.76 5.16 20.43
N GLU A 265 -17.88 6.08 19.46
CA GLU A 265 -16.87 6.27 18.40
C GLU A 265 -15.48 6.57 18.97
N LYS A 266 -15.36 7.40 20.02
CA LYS A 266 -14.08 7.63 20.70
C LYS A 266 -13.56 6.39 21.42
N LYS A 267 -14.42 5.58 22.01
CA LYS A 267 -14.04 4.32 22.65
C LYS A 267 -13.67 3.24 21.63
N GLU A 268 -14.32 3.20 20.48
CA GLU A 268 -13.94 2.33 19.36
C GLU A 268 -12.60 2.75 18.75
N GLU A 269 -12.32 4.06 18.60
CA GLU A 269 -11.00 4.56 18.16
C GLU A 269 -9.87 4.27 19.17
N GLU A 270 -10.16 4.25 20.47
CA GLU A 270 -9.19 3.92 21.53
C GLU A 270 -8.93 2.41 21.65
N ASN A 271 -9.84 1.56 21.16
CA ASN A 271 -9.79 0.10 21.25
C ASN A 271 -9.59 -0.60 19.88
N ILE A 272 -8.94 0.02 18.89
CA ILE A 272 -8.53 -0.71 17.70
C ILE A 272 -7.54 -1.79 18.13
N LYS A 273 -8.03 -2.98 18.33
CA LYS A 273 -7.24 -4.17 18.65
C LYS A 273 -6.39 -4.51 17.45
N VAL A 274 -5.13 -4.10 17.48
CA VAL A 274 -4.16 -4.45 16.42
C VAL A 274 -4.06 -5.96 16.35
N VAL A 275 -4.37 -6.52 15.20
CA VAL A 275 -4.22 -7.95 14.93
C VAL A 275 -2.76 -8.33 15.11
N SER A 276 -2.48 -9.35 15.93
CA SER A 276 -1.10 -9.79 16.16
C SER A 276 -0.52 -10.47 14.91
N ILE A 277 0.81 -10.51 14.79
CA ILE A 277 1.51 -11.17 13.67
C ILE A 277 1.06 -12.64 13.53
N LEU A 278 0.94 -13.37 14.65
CA LEU A 278 0.53 -14.76 14.65
C LEU A 278 -0.94 -14.96 14.23
N GLU A 279 -1.82 -14.03 14.56
CA GLU A 279 -3.20 -14.03 14.11
C GLU A 279 -3.29 -13.68 12.62
N ALA A 280 -2.55 -12.66 12.16
CA ALA A 280 -2.52 -12.25 10.77
C ALA A 280 -2.06 -13.38 9.83
N ILE A 281 -1.01 -14.12 10.18
CA ILE A 281 -0.51 -15.26 9.38
C ILE A 281 -1.55 -16.37 9.24
N LYS A 282 -2.46 -16.53 10.20
CA LYS A 282 -3.54 -17.54 10.15
C LYS A 282 -4.68 -17.14 9.22
N ILE A 283 -4.79 -15.88 8.85
CA ILE A 283 -5.82 -15.41 7.91
C ILE A 283 -5.57 -16.05 6.54
N LYS A 284 -6.59 -16.70 5.99
CA LYS A 284 -6.50 -17.38 4.68
C LYS A 284 -6.10 -16.39 3.60
N GLY A 285 -5.03 -16.70 2.88
CA GLY A 285 -4.50 -15.86 1.80
C GLY A 285 -3.26 -15.07 2.18
N VAL A 286 -3.06 -14.65 3.44
CA VAL A 286 -1.97 -13.77 3.88
C VAL A 286 -0.60 -14.37 3.59
N ILE A 287 -0.39 -15.65 3.89
CA ILE A 287 0.90 -16.30 3.67
C ILE A 287 1.25 -16.33 2.16
N PHE A 288 0.26 -16.53 1.29
CA PHE A 288 0.45 -16.53 -0.15
C PHE A 288 0.76 -15.12 -0.67
N SER A 289 0.10 -14.11 -0.12
CA SER A 289 0.40 -12.70 -0.39
C SER A 289 1.83 -12.34 -0.01
N CYS A 290 2.31 -12.76 1.16
CA CYS A 290 3.69 -12.56 1.60
C CYS A 290 4.70 -13.27 0.69
N ILE A 291 4.42 -14.51 0.26
CA ILE A 291 5.29 -15.26 -0.65
C ILE A 291 5.30 -14.62 -2.05
N ALA A 292 4.15 -14.19 -2.56
CA ALA A 292 4.05 -13.47 -3.83
C ALA A 292 4.89 -12.18 -3.79
N PHE A 293 4.78 -11.43 -2.70
CA PHE A 293 5.50 -10.18 -2.52
C PHE A 293 7.01 -10.40 -2.36
N PHE A 294 7.42 -11.44 -1.62
CA PHE A 294 8.81 -11.90 -1.56
C PHE A 294 9.34 -12.24 -2.96
N ALA A 295 8.59 -13.01 -3.74
CA ALA A 295 9.01 -13.44 -5.07
C ALA A 295 9.16 -12.24 -6.02
N TYR A 296 8.19 -11.32 -6.02
CA TYR A 296 8.26 -10.09 -6.79
C TYR A 296 9.54 -9.31 -6.48
N CYS A 297 9.76 -8.98 -5.19
CA CYS A 297 10.91 -8.18 -4.77
C CYS A 297 12.24 -8.89 -4.97
N SER A 298 12.26 -10.24 -4.96
CA SER A 298 13.44 -11.03 -5.29
C SER A 298 13.85 -10.89 -6.75
N GLY A 299 12.88 -10.92 -7.67
CA GLY A 299 13.11 -10.70 -9.10
C GLY A 299 13.56 -9.27 -9.38
N GLU A 300 12.82 -8.29 -8.83
CA GLU A 300 13.11 -6.86 -8.97
C GLU A 300 14.53 -6.51 -8.48
N GLY A 301 14.87 -6.90 -7.24
CA GLY A 301 16.19 -6.64 -6.65
C GLY A 301 17.32 -7.31 -7.43
N THR A 302 17.09 -8.52 -7.96
CA THR A 302 18.07 -9.21 -8.81
C THR A 302 18.28 -8.46 -10.13
N CYS A 303 17.23 -7.97 -10.75
CA CYS A 303 17.34 -7.11 -11.93
C CYS A 303 18.13 -5.84 -11.64
N PHE A 304 17.84 -5.14 -10.54
CA PHE A 304 18.57 -3.91 -10.18
C PHE A 304 20.05 -4.12 -10.01
N LEU A 305 20.46 -5.22 -9.39
CA LEU A 305 21.86 -5.47 -9.07
C LEU A 305 22.65 -6.04 -10.25
N TRP A 306 22.05 -6.93 -11.06
CA TRP A 306 22.80 -7.78 -11.98
C TRP A 306 22.64 -7.42 -13.47
N THR A 307 21.80 -6.45 -13.83
CA THR A 307 21.58 -6.08 -15.23
C THR A 307 22.87 -5.65 -15.94
N SER A 308 23.67 -4.75 -15.35
CA SER A 308 24.94 -4.32 -15.96
C SER A 308 25.89 -5.50 -16.14
N SER A 309 26.05 -6.34 -15.12
CA SER A 309 26.88 -7.54 -15.19
C SER A 309 26.37 -8.56 -16.23
N PHE A 310 25.05 -8.64 -16.45
CA PHE A 310 24.50 -9.48 -17.52
C PHE A 310 24.94 -8.97 -18.91
N PHE A 311 24.88 -7.67 -19.14
CA PHE A 311 25.34 -7.11 -20.42
C PHE A 311 26.82 -7.29 -20.63
N ASP A 312 27.64 -7.03 -19.62
CA ASP A 312 29.09 -7.24 -19.65
C ASP A 312 29.45 -8.69 -19.96
N GLY A 313 28.82 -9.63 -19.30
CA GLY A 313 29.12 -11.06 -19.44
C GLY A 313 28.51 -11.75 -20.66
N THR A 314 27.55 -11.15 -21.39
CA THR A 314 26.76 -11.84 -22.42
C THR A 314 26.60 -11.11 -23.74
N LYS A 315 26.86 -9.80 -23.81
CA LYS A 315 26.64 -8.95 -24.98
C LYS A 315 27.94 -8.36 -25.50
N GLU A 316 27.98 -8.08 -26.78
CA GLU A 316 29.15 -7.50 -27.48
C GLU A 316 28.79 -6.12 -28.03
N GLY A 317 29.80 -5.25 -28.17
CA GLY A 317 29.66 -3.96 -28.83
C GLY A 317 29.18 -2.80 -27.94
N LEU A 318 29.20 -2.97 -26.60
CA LEU A 318 28.91 -1.91 -25.65
C LEU A 318 30.22 -1.41 -25.00
N SER A 319 30.29 -0.12 -24.74
CA SER A 319 31.39 0.46 -23.92
C SER A 319 31.07 0.29 -22.43
N ASP A 320 32.10 0.35 -21.57
CA ASP A 320 31.94 0.24 -20.12
C ASP A 320 31.00 1.31 -19.56
N GLU A 321 31.02 2.54 -20.12
CA GLU A 321 30.13 3.62 -19.73
C GLU A 321 28.66 3.29 -20.11
N ALA A 322 28.44 2.71 -21.30
CA ALA A 322 27.12 2.28 -21.75
C ALA A 322 26.58 1.17 -20.84
N ILE A 323 27.40 0.16 -20.52
CA ILE A 323 27.04 -0.94 -19.61
C ILE A 323 26.66 -0.41 -18.23
N ALA A 324 27.46 0.51 -17.68
CA ALA A 324 27.17 1.12 -16.38
C ALA A 324 25.84 1.89 -16.38
N SER A 325 25.47 2.52 -17.50
CA SER A 325 24.21 3.26 -17.63
C SER A 325 22.96 2.38 -17.78
N LEU A 326 23.10 1.10 -18.16
CA LEU A 326 21.97 0.21 -18.46
C LEU A 326 21.14 -0.17 -17.21
N SER A 327 21.71 -0.13 -16.01
CA SER A 327 20.94 -0.27 -14.77
C SER A 327 19.85 0.82 -14.65
N THR A 328 20.08 2.01 -15.19
CA THR A 328 19.10 3.10 -15.27
C THR A 328 17.87 2.71 -16.08
N THR A 329 18.00 1.79 -17.04
CA THR A 329 16.89 1.27 -17.87
C THR A 329 15.85 0.56 -17.01
N ILE A 330 16.28 -0.21 -15.99
CA ILE A 330 15.38 -0.90 -15.06
C ILE A 330 14.59 0.12 -14.22
N PHE A 331 15.27 1.08 -13.63
CA PHE A 331 14.61 2.12 -12.84
C PHE A 331 13.63 2.96 -13.68
N GLY A 332 14.08 3.37 -14.88
CA GLY A 332 13.26 4.14 -15.82
C GLY A 332 12.02 3.37 -16.29
N GLY A 333 12.18 2.09 -16.66
CA GLY A 333 11.08 1.20 -17.03
C GLY A 333 10.09 0.99 -15.89
N LEU A 334 10.58 0.74 -14.67
CA LEU A 334 9.74 0.57 -13.49
C LEU A 334 8.92 1.84 -13.20
N MET A 335 9.54 3.01 -13.23
CA MET A 335 8.84 4.28 -13.06
C MET A 335 7.80 4.51 -14.15
N LEU A 336 8.14 4.25 -15.42
CA LEU A 336 7.19 4.34 -16.53
C LEU A 336 6.01 3.40 -16.33
N GLY A 337 6.26 2.15 -15.93
CA GLY A 337 5.23 1.18 -15.60
C GLY A 337 4.29 1.67 -14.50
N ARG A 338 4.83 2.26 -13.42
CA ARG A 338 4.05 2.85 -12.32
C ARG A 338 3.21 4.05 -12.76
N VAL A 339 3.77 4.94 -13.60
CA VAL A 339 3.02 6.08 -14.17
C VAL A 339 1.86 5.58 -15.04
N LEU A 340 2.14 4.67 -16.00
CA LEU A 340 1.13 4.11 -16.89
C LEU A 340 0.01 3.43 -16.08
N SER A 341 0.39 2.64 -15.08
CA SER A 341 -0.57 1.97 -14.18
C SER A 341 -1.43 2.97 -13.41
N GLY A 342 -0.83 4.00 -12.85
CA GLY A 342 -1.55 5.06 -12.15
C GLY A 342 -2.60 5.76 -13.01
N LEU A 343 -2.31 5.93 -14.32
CA LEU A 343 -3.25 6.57 -15.26
C LEU A 343 -4.46 5.67 -15.59
N VAL A 344 -4.30 4.33 -15.57
CA VAL A 344 -5.35 3.40 -16.00
C VAL A 344 -5.95 2.58 -14.87
N SER A 345 -5.42 2.67 -13.64
CA SER A 345 -5.79 1.83 -12.49
C SER A 345 -7.27 1.90 -12.14
N GLU A 346 -7.88 3.09 -12.17
CA GLU A 346 -9.30 3.27 -11.85
C GLU A 346 -10.23 2.58 -12.87
N LYS A 347 -9.79 2.43 -14.14
CA LYS A 347 -10.57 1.77 -15.18
C LYS A 347 -10.37 0.26 -15.19
N LEU A 348 -9.15 -0.22 -14.96
CA LEU A 348 -8.80 -1.62 -15.07
C LEU A 348 -8.94 -2.38 -13.75
N GLY A 349 -8.69 -1.71 -12.63
CA GLY A 349 -8.61 -2.31 -11.29
C GLY A 349 -7.34 -3.12 -11.06
N ASP A 350 -6.97 -3.33 -9.80
CA ASP A 350 -5.67 -3.88 -9.39
C ASP A 350 -5.40 -5.30 -9.93
N LYS A 351 -6.38 -6.20 -9.88
CA LYS A 351 -6.20 -7.58 -10.36
C LYS A 351 -5.81 -7.64 -11.84
N LYS A 352 -6.47 -6.85 -12.69
CA LYS A 352 -6.17 -6.82 -14.12
C LYS A 352 -4.81 -6.19 -14.38
N LEU A 353 -4.47 -5.14 -13.62
CA LEU A 353 -3.15 -4.48 -13.69
C LEU A 353 -2.03 -5.45 -13.36
N ILE A 354 -2.15 -6.22 -12.28
CA ILE A 354 -1.17 -7.24 -11.90
C ILE A 354 -1.00 -8.27 -13.02
N ARG A 355 -2.10 -8.79 -13.57
CA ARG A 355 -2.05 -9.80 -14.64
C ARG A 355 -1.42 -9.26 -15.94
N ILE A 356 -1.76 -8.03 -16.33
CA ILE A 356 -1.15 -7.36 -17.50
C ILE A 356 0.33 -7.14 -17.23
N GLY A 357 0.69 -6.67 -16.03
CA GLY A 357 2.08 -6.48 -15.62
C GLY A 357 2.89 -7.75 -15.73
N LEU A 358 2.39 -8.86 -15.18
CA LEU A 358 3.02 -10.19 -15.29
C LEU A 358 3.21 -10.66 -16.73
N ILE A 359 2.22 -10.45 -17.61
CA ILE A 359 2.34 -10.81 -19.02
C ILE A 359 3.47 -10.02 -19.70
N VAL A 360 3.51 -8.71 -19.47
CA VAL A 360 4.55 -7.82 -20.03
C VAL A 360 5.93 -8.17 -19.46
N GLU A 361 6.01 -8.47 -18.17
CA GLU A 361 7.24 -8.93 -17.50
C GLU A 361 7.74 -10.24 -18.13
N PHE A 362 6.88 -11.24 -18.31
CA PHE A 362 7.27 -12.51 -18.95
C PHE A 362 7.76 -12.34 -20.38
N ILE A 363 7.10 -11.50 -21.19
CA ILE A 363 7.56 -11.18 -22.55
C ILE A 363 8.96 -10.57 -22.48
N GLY A 364 9.20 -9.63 -21.57
CA GLY A 364 10.49 -9.02 -21.37
C GLY A 364 11.57 -10.04 -20.99
N ILE A 365 11.30 -10.90 -20.01
CA ILE A 365 12.22 -11.96 -19.57
C ILE A 365 12.59 -12.92 -20.71
N ILE A 366 11.60 -13.30 -21.53
CA ILE A 366 11.84 -14.15 -22.71
C ILE A 366 12.79 -13.42 -23.68
N CYS A 367 12.55 -12.14 -23.97
CA CYS A 367 13.43 -11.35 -24.85
C CYS A 367 14.87 -11.27 -24.32
N VAL A 368 15.06 -11.11 -23.01
CA VAL A 368 16.39 -11.13 -22.38
C VAL A 368 17.04 -12.50 -22.49
N GLY A 369 16.26 -13.58 -22.36
CA GLY A 369 16.73 -14.96 -22.37
C GLY A 369 17.12 -15.49 -23.75
N ILE A 370 16.80 -14.82 -24.86
CA ILE A 370 17.20 -15.23 -26.20
C ILE A 370 18.73 -15.07 -26.35
N PRO A 371 19.47 -16.15 -26.70
CA PRO A 371 20.93 -16.14 -26.68
C PRO A 371 21.52 -15.47 -27.92
N ILE A 372 21.20 -14.19 -28.14
CA ILE A 372 21.75 -13.36 -29.20
C ILE A 372 22.81 -12.45 -28.59
N LYS A 373 23.98 -12.32 -29.26
CA LYS A 373 25.08 -11.47 -28.80
C LYS A 373 24.77 -9.98 -28.92
N THR A 374 23.86 -9.59 -29.80
CA THR A 374 23.41 -8.20 -29.97
C THR A 374 22.64 -7.74 -28.71
N TYR A 375 22.96 -6.56 -28.24
CA TYR A 375 22.39 -6.00 -27.00
C TYR A 375 20.97 -5.42 -27.13
N VAL A 376 20.53 -5.05 -28.35
CA VAL A 376 19.28 -4.30 -28.57
C VAL A 376 18.06 -5.05 -28.04
N LEU A 377 17.94 -6.36 -28.35
CA LEU A 377 16.81 -7.17 -27.89
C LEU A 377 16.80 -7.31 -26.36
N ALA A 378 17.97 -7.42 -25.74
CA ALA A 378 18.07 -7.51 -24.29
C ALA A 378 17.69 -6.17 -23.61
N ILE A 379 18.07 -5.01 -24.18
CA ILE A 379 17.61 -3.70 -23.68
C ILE A 379 16.10 -3.59 -23.74
N ILE A 380 15.48 -3.92 -24.88
CA ILE A 380 14.02 -3.93 -25.02
C ILE A 380 13.41 -4.91 -24.01
N GLY A 381 14.00 -6.09 -23.85
CA GLY A 381 13.56 -7.09 -22.87
C GLY A 381 13.57 -6.55 -21.43
N TYR A 382 14.66 -5.93 -20.99
CA TYR A 382 14.74 -5.34 -19.66
C TYR A 382 13.77 -4.16 -19.48
N CYS A 383 13.59 -3.31 -20.51
CA CYS A 383 12.56 -2.26 -20.47
C CYS A 383 11.17 -2.85 -20.28
N LEU A 384 10.79 -3.91 -21.02
CA LEU A 384 9.50 -4.57 -20.88
C LEU A 384 9.36 -5.24 -19.50
N THR A 385 10.40 -5.96 -19.05
CA THR A 385 10.42 -6.60 -17.73
C THR A 385 10.11 -5.57 -16.63
N SER A 386 10.82 -4.46 -16.62
CA SER A 386 10.66 -3.43 -15.60
C SER A 386 9.34 -2.64 -15.71
N ILE A 387 8.85 -2.36 -16.92
CA ILE A 387 7.52 -1.78 -17.13
C ILE A 387 6.45 -2.73 -16.59
N GLY A 388 6.57 -4.05 -16.86
CA GLY A 388 5.65 -5.08 -16.36
C GLY A 388 5.65 -5.19 -14.84
N MET A 389 6.80 -5.07 -14.19
CA MET A 389 6.94 -5.05 -12.74
C MET A 389 6.26 -3.83 -12.10
N GLY A 390 6.16 -2.69 -12.82
CA GLY A 390 5.67 -1.41 -12.30
C GLY A 390 4.36 -1.47 -11.51
N PRO A 391 3.26 -2.03 -12.06
CA PRO A 391 1.96 -2.08 -11.40
C PRO A 391 1.87 -3.09 -10.25
N ILE A 392 2.71 -4.12 -10.20
CA ILE A 392 2.52 -5.29 -9.35
C ILE A 392 2.58 -4.91 -7.87
N TYR A 393 3.66 -4.29 -7.43
CA TYR A 393 3.88 -3.89 -6.05
C TYR A 393 2.77 -2.98 -5.49
N PRO A 394 2.46 -1.83 -6.14
CA PRO A 394 1.44 -0.92 -5.61
C PRO A 394 0.05 -1.55 -5.57
N SER A 395 -0.28 -2.37 -6.58
CA SER A 395 -1.59 -3.01 -6.67
C SER A 395 -1.78 -4.11 -5.63
N ILE A 396 -0.74 -4.91 -5.31
CA ILE A 396 -0.81 -5.90 -4.22
C ILE A 396 -1.05 -5.19 -2.88
N GLN A 397 -0.32 -4.13 -2.60
CA GLN A 397 -0.47 -3.34 -1.37
C GLN A 397 -1.87 -2.72 -1.24
N HIS A 398 -2.40 -2.18 -2.34
CA HIS A 398 -3.74 -1.56 -2.36
C HIS A 398 -4.86 -2.58 -2.14
N LEU A 399 -4.65 -3.85 -2.54
CA LEU A 399 -5.63 -4.92 -2.33
C LEU A 399 -5.72 -5.41 -0.87
N VAL A 400 -4.71 -5.18 -0.04
CA VAL A 400 -4.67 -5.71 1.34
C VAL A 400 -5.90 -5.33 2.17
N PRO A 401 -6.27 -4.05 2.33
CA PRO A 401 -7.45 -3.69 3.10
C PRO A 401 -8.77 -4.16 2.47
N LEU A 402 -8.79 -4.37 1.14
CA LEU A 402 -9.95 -4.84 0.42
C LEU A 402 -10.19 -6.34 0.61
N TYR A 403 -9.13 -7.12 0.84
CA TYR A 403 -9.19 -8.57 1.01
C TYR A 403 -9.25 -9.02 2.47
N PHE A 404 -8.49 -8.36 3.32
CA PHE A 404 -8.25 -8.80 4.68
C PHE A 404 -8.87 -7.87 5.74
N GLY A 405 -9.54 -6.79 5.30
CA GLY A 405 -10.13 -5.79 6.19
C GLY A 405 -9.13 -4.75 6.70
N LYS A 406 -9.67 -3.61 7.12
CA LYS A 406 -8.87 -2.45 7.55
C LYS A 406 -8.14 -2.69 8.88
N GLU A 407 -8.69 -3.53 9.75
CA GLU A 407 -8.11 -3.85 11.07
C GLU A 407 -6.83 -4.70 10.96
N ALA A 408 -6.83 -5.71 10.05
CA ALA A 408 -5.68 -6.57 9.83
C ALA A 408 -4.65 -5.96 8.87
N SER A 409 -5.05 -5.02 8.03
CA SER A 409 -4.22 -4.41 6.98
C SER A 409 -2.88 -3.88 7.48
N PRO A 410 -2.77 -3.14 8.61
CA PRO A 410 -1.47 -2.61 9.06
C PRO A 410 -0.46 -3.72 9.34
N THR A 411 -0.89 -4.80 9.99
CA THR A 411 -0.02 -5.94 10.32
C THR A 411 0.35 -6.74 9.08
N ILE A 412 -0.59 -6.94 8.15
CA ILE A 412 -0.35 -7.70 6.91
C ILE A 412 0.61 -6.93 6.00
N ILE A 413 0.44 -5.62 5.85
CA ILE A 413 1.37 -4.78 5.08
C ILE A 413 2.77 -4.80 5.72
N GLY A 414 2.88 -4.76 7.05
CA GLY A 414 4.14 -4.94 7.74
C GLY A 414 4.83 -6.28 7.44
N LEU A 415 4.05 -7.38 7.38
CA LEU A 415 4.53 -8.71 6.99
C LEU A 415 4.98 -8.76 5.52
N GLN A 416 4.20 -8.17 4.61
CA GLN A 416 4.55 -8.06 3.19
C GLN A 416 5.86 -7.27 3.02
N MET A 417 6.00 -6.13 3.71
CA MET A 417 7.23 -5.33 3.70
C MET A 417 8.44 -6.11 4.19
N ALA A 418 8.30 -6.82 5.30
CA ALA A 418 9.37 -7.68 5.81
C ALA A 418 9.77 -8.76 4.79
N SER A 419 8.78 -9.37 4.12
CA SER A 419 9.01 -10.35 3.05
C SER A 419 9.70 -9.73 1.84
N ALA A 420 9.32 -8.51 1.45
CA ALA A 420 9.94 -7.75 0.38
C ALA A 420 11.43 -7.49 0.65
N TYR A 421 11.74 -6.92 1.81
CA TYR A 421 13.13 -6.62 2.20
C TYR A 421 13.98 -7.88 2.31
N LEU A 422 13.40 -8.98 2.78
CA LEU A 422 14.09 -10.28 2.80
C LEU A 422 14.41 -10.75 1.37
N GLY A 423 13.46 -10.66 0.45
CA GLY A 423 13.64 -11.00 -0.96
C GLY A 423 14.69 -10.14 -1.66
N THR A 424 14.57 -8.83 -1.53
CA THR A 424 15.47 -7.85 -2.16
C THR A 424 16.91 -7.97 -1.63
N THR A 425 17.10 -8.38 -0.38
CA THR A 425 18.44 -8.49 0.23
C THR A 425 19.09 -9.83 -0.07
N LEU A 426 18.37 -10.95 0.11
CA LEU A 426 18.97 -12.28 0.03
C LEU A 426 19.08 -12.83 -1.38
N MET A 427 18.05 -12.61 -2.22
CA MET A 427 17.98 -13.30 -3.51
C MET A 427 18.97 -12.80 -4.55
N PRO A 428 19.30 -11.50 -4.66
CA PRO A 428 20.41 -11.05 -5.49
C PRO A 428 21.76 -11.63 -5.06
N PHE A 429 21.98 -11.82 -3.73
CA PHE A 429 23.17 -12.47 -3.21
C PHE A 429 23.24 -13.96 -3.60
N VAL A 430 22.10 -14.67 -3.46
CA VAL A 430 21.99 -16.08 -3.87
C VAL A 430 22.27 -16.23 -5.37
N PHE A 431 21.77 -15.31 -6.20
CA PHE A 431 22.09 -15.31 -7.62
C PHE A 431 23.59 -15.15 -7.87
N GLY A 432 24.27 -14.29 -7.12
CA GLY A 432 25.73 -14.15 -7.18
C GLY A 432 26.49 -15.44 -6.94
N LEU A 433 26.03 -16.26 -5.97
CA LEU A 433 26.59 -17.59 -5.72
C LEU A 433 26.31 -18.58 -6.86
N ILE A 434 25.15 -18.50 -7.48
CA ILE A 434 24.80 -19.33 -8.63
C ILE A 434 25.64 -18.95 -9.85
N GLN A 435 25.70 -17.64 -10.14
CA GLN A 435 26.43 -17.09 -11.29
C GLN A 435 27.92 -17.43 -11.22
N SER A 436 28.54 -17.37 -10.05
CA SER A 436 29.98 -17.72 -9.87
C SER A 436 30.32 -19.18 -10.24
N LYS A 437 29.32 -20.06 -10.26
CA LYS A 437 29.48 -21.48 -10.61
C LYS A 437 28.89 -21.86 -11.96
N THR A 438 28.16 -20.94 -12.62
CA THR A 438 27.44 -21.19 -13.86
C THR A 438 27.83 -20.14 -14.92
N SER A 439 26.87 -19.36 -15.35
CA SER A 439 27.02 -18.30 -16.35
C SER A 439 26.01 -17.20 -16.10
N MET A 440 26.27 -15.99 -16.58
CA MET A 440 25.31 -14.88 -16.55
C MET A 440 24.02 -15.17 -17.33
N TRP A 441 24.00 -16.13 -18.24
CA TRP A 441 22.78 -16.62 -18.88
C TRP A 441 21.77 -17.26 -17.91
N ALA A 442 22.19 -17.61 -16.70
CA ALA A 442 21.28 -18.03 -15.65
C ALA A 442 20.36 -16.87 -15.15
N HIS A 443 20.71 -15.59 -15.40
CA HIS A 443 19.98 -14.44 -14.90
C HIS A 443 18.49 -14.40 -15.35
N PRO A 444 18.16 -14.44 -16.65
CA PRO A 444 16.76 -14.42 -17.07
C PRO A 444 15.97 -15.64 -16.58
N ILE A 445 16.63 -16.81 -16.44
CA ILE A 445 15.99 -18.01 -15.88
C ILE A 445 15.65 -17.78 -14.41
N TYR A 446 16.60 -17.26 -13.65
CA TYR A 446 16.43 -16.97 -12.23
C TYR A 446 15.31 -15.96 -11.96
N VAL A 447 15.30 -14.84 -12.69
CA VAL A 447 14.23 -13.84 -12.61
C VAL A 447 12.89 -14.44 -13.04
N GLY A 448 12.88 -15.29 -14.10
CA GLY A 448 11.71 -15.99 -14.57
C GLY A 448 11.09 -16.94 -13.53
N ILE A 449 11.93 -17.62 -12.73
CA ILE A 449 11.44 -18.46 -11.63
C ILE A 449 10.67 -17.61 -10.62
N PHE A 450 11.17 -16.43 -10.23
CA PHE A 450 10.48 -15.55 -9.30
C PHE A 450 9.22 -14.94 -9.90
N ALA A 451 9.20 -14.60 -11.18
CA ALA A 451 7.99 -14.15 -11.88
C ALA A 451 6.91 -15.25 -11.91
N ILE A 452 7.30 -16.50 -12.13
CA ILE A 452 6.38 -17.66 -12.07
C ILE A 452 5.85 -17.86 -10.65
N LEU A 453 6.71 -17.82 -9.64
CA LEU A 453 6.30 -17.94 -8.24
C LEU A 453 5.33 -16.83 -7.85
N ASN A 454 5.64 -15.58 -8.22
CA ASN A 454 4.73 -14.44 -8.00
C ASN A 454 3.37 -14.69 -8.65
N CYS A 455 3.35 -15.09 -9.93
CA CYS A 455 2.11 -15.39 -10.67
C CYS A 455 1.28 -16.49 -9.97
N ILE A 456 1.92 -17.59 -9.56
CA ILE A 456 1.22 -18.70 -8.90
C ILE A 456 0.62 -18.26 -7.57
N PHE A 457 1.41 -17.62 -6.70
CA PHE A 457 0.98 -17.29 -5.36
C PHE A 457 -0.04 -16.16 -5.32
N ILE A 458 0.06 -15.17 -6.21
CA ILE A 458 -0.95 -14.11 -6.32
C ILE A 458 -2.29 -14.64 -6.85
N GLU A 459 -2.29 -15.58 -7.80
CA GLU A 459 -3.53 -16.20 -8.29
C GLU A 459 -4.17 -17.12 -7.23
N ILE A 460 -3.37 -17.77 -6.38
CA ILE A 460 -3.89 -18.53 -5.23
C ILE A 460 -4.53 -17.55 -4.23
N GLU A 461 -3.88 -16.43 -3.92
CA GLU A 461 -4.43 -15.39 -3.06
C GLU A 461 -5.78 -14.89 -3.60
N PHE A 462 -5.86 -14.53 -4.87
CA PHE A 462 -7.10 -14.07 -5.50
C PHE A 462 -8.24 -15.07 -5.36
N LYS A 463 -7.98 -16.34 -5.65
CA LYS A 463 -8.99 -17.41 -5.53
C LYS A 463 -9.49 -17.60 -4.10
N LEU A 464 -8.58 -17.56 -3.12
CA LEU A 464 -8.94 -17.73 -1.70
C LEU A 464 -9.75 -16.55 -1.18
N CYS A 465 -9.33 -15.31 -1.51
CA CYS A 465 -10.00 -14.11 -1.05
C CYS A 465 -11.38 -13.90 -1.70
N ASP A 466 -11.51 -14.22 -3.00
CA ASP A 466 -12.80 -14.14 -3.70
C ASP A 466 -13.80 -15.16 -3.16
N LYS A 467 -13.34 -16.38 -2.85
CA LYS A 467 -14.19 -17.41 -2.24
C LYS A 467 -14.72 -16.97 -0.87
N ASN A 468 -13.86 -16.42 -0.02
CA ASN A 468 -14.26 -15.93 1.30
C ASN A 468 -15.29 -14.78 1.19
N LYS A 469 -15.17 -13.86 0.22
CA LYS A 469 -16.16 -12.80 -0.01
C LYS A 469 -17.54 -13.36 -0.39
N ASN A 470 -17.57 -14.38 -1.25
CA ASN A 470 -18.82 -15.00 -1.67
C ASN A 470 -19.49 -15.81 -0.52
N GLU A 471 -18.69 -16.48 0.31
CA GLU A 471 -19.20 -17.21 1.48
C GLU A 471 -19.80 -16.25 2.52
N ASN A 472 -19.14 -15.14 2.83
CA ASN A 472 -19.61 -14.13 3.78
C ASN A 472 -20.85 -13.38 3.24
N GLY A 473 -20.87 -13.01 1.95
CA GLY A 473 -22.04 -12.36 1.32
C GLY A 473 -23.28 -13.27 1.32
N ASN A 474 -23.11 -14.58 1.07
CA ASN A 474 -24.23 -15.54 1.16
C ASN A 474 -24.71 -15.76 2.60
N THR A 475 -23.83 -15.67 3.59
CA THR A 475 -24.20 -15.79 5.02
C THR A 475 -25.01 -14.58 5.48
N GLU A 476 -24.65 -13.37 5.07
CA GLU A 476 -25.40 -12.14 5.37
C GLU A 476 -26.78 -12.13 4.71
N ILE A 477 -26.91 -12.63 3.47
CA ILE A 477 -28.19 -12.74 2.77
C ILE A 477 -29.07 -13.78 3.47
N ASN A 478 -28.54 -14.93 3.90
CA ASN A 478 -29.28 -15.95 4.60
C ASN A 478 -29.73 -15.51 5.99
N THR A 479 -28.87 -14.84 6.76
CA THR A 479 -29.25 -14.27 8.07
C THR A 479 -30.33 -13.20 7.96
N ASN A 480 -30.27 -12.35 6.94
CA ASN A 480 -31.32 -11.35 6.70
C ASN A 480 -32.63 -11.98 6.24
N ASN A 481 -32.60 -13.09 5.50
CA ASN A 481 -33.82 -13.84 5.13
C ASN A 481 -34.40 -14.60 6.33
N GLU A 482 -33.57 -15.25 7.16
CA GLU A 482 -34.04 -15.89 8.39
C GLU A 482 -34.64 -14.89 9.40
N VAL A 483 -34.08 -13.67 9.50
CA VAL A 483 -34.63 -12.60 10.34
C VAL A 483 -35.96 -12.06 9.77
N LYS A 484 -36.15 -12.05 8.43
CA LYS A 484 -37.42 -11.71 7.80
C LYS A 484 -38.50 -12.81 8.07
N GLU A 485 -38.14 -14.08 7.84
CA GLU A 485 -39.07 -15.20 8.12
C GLU A 485 -39.48 -15.28 9.60
N VAL A 486 -38.57 -14.99 10.54
CA VAL A 486 -38.90 -14.97 11.98
C VAL A 486 -39.80 -13.78 12.36
N LYS A 487 -39.77 -12.67 11.60
CA LYS A 487 -40.68 -11.54 11.79
C LYS A 487 -42.07 -11.84 11.22
N GLU A 488 -42.17 -12.48 10.04
CA GLU A 488 -43.46 -12.88 9.42
C GLU A 488 -44.20 -13.98 10.21
N VAL A 489 -43.52 -14.79 10.99
CA VAL A 489 -44.16 -15.83 11.86
C VAL A 489 -44.62 -15.27 13.21
N LYS A 490 -44.27 -14.01 13.57
CA LYS A 490 -44.65 -13.34 14.81
C LYS A 490 -45.78 -12.31 14.67
N GLU A 491 -46.19 -12.00 13.45
CA GLU A 491 -47.42 -11.27 13.11
C GLU A 491 -48.55 -12.25 12.74
#